data_e4745d1aee92a763f84676fbb95de16e
#
_entry.id   e4745d1aee92a763f84676fbb95de16e
#
_cell.length_a   1.000
_cell.length_b   1.000
_cell.length_c   1.000
_cell.angle_alpha   90.00
_cell.angle_beta   90.00
_cell.angle_gamma   90.00
#
_symmetry.space_group_name_H-M   'P 1'
#
loop_
_entity.id
_entity.type
_entity.pdbx_description
1 polymer ?
#
loop_
_entity_poly.entity_id
_entity_poly.type
_entity_poly.pdbx_seq_one_letter_code
_entity_poly.pdbx_strand_id
1 'polypeptide(L)'
;MRQSLGVCVGISPFNFPAMVPMWMFVMSIACGNSFILKPSEKDPTVPYMLGKLLSEAGLPDGVFNVLNGDKEAVDLLITHPQVASVSFVGSTPVAEYIYHTSSKHNKRVQSLGGAKNHMVVMPDADLDQVVDGLIGAGYGSAGERCMALSVAV
;
A
#
# COMPACT_ATOMS: atom_id res chain seq x y z
N MET A 1 26.73 8.19 2.78
CA MET A 1 26.38 7.71 1.42
C MET A 1 25.11 6.87 1.52
N ARG A 2 24.12 7.08 0.65
CA ARG A 2 22.91 6.23 0.62
C ARG A 2 23.18 5.03 -0.26
N GLN A 3 22.74 3.85 0.18
CA GLN A 3 22.88 2.59 -0.55
C GLN A 3 21.54 1.88 -0.61
N SER A 4 21.34 1.06 -1.65
CA SER A 4 20.16 0.19 -1.76
C SER A 4 20.12 -0.84 -0.62
N LEU A 5 18.91 -1.23 -0.22
CA LEU A 5 18.70 -2.29 0.78
C LEU A 5 18.80 -3.69 0.17
N GLY A 6 18.47 -3.81 -1.12
CA GLY A 6 18.36 -5.07 -1.83
C GLY A 6 16.92 -5.36 -2.25
N VAL A 7 16.34 -6.48 -1.82
CA VAL A 7 14.97 -6.86 -2.16
C VAL A 7 13.97 -6.22 -1.21
N CYS A 8 13.05 -5.43 -1.75
CA CYS A 8 11.94 -4.82 -1.02
C CYS A 8 10.62 -5.44 -1.46
N VAL A 9 9.67 -5.51 -0.55
CA VAL A 9 8.35 -6.09 -0.79
C VAL A 9 7.27 -5.07 -0.50
N GLY A 10 6.25 -5.02 -1.36
CA GLY A 10 5.00 -4.29 -1.13
C GLY A 10 3.80 -5.23 -1.13
N ILE A 11 2.95 -5.11 -0.13
CA ILE A 11 1.70 -5.85 -0.03
C ILE A 11 0.58 -4.83 -0.03
N SER A 12 -0.23 -4.79 -1.10
CA SER A 12 -1.19 -3.72 -1.35
C SER A 12 -2.64 -4.18 -1.24
N PRO A 13 -3.55 -3.26 -0.83
CA PRO A 13 -4.98 -3.53 -0.76
C PRO A 13 -5.65 -3.46 -2.14
N PHE A 14 -6.94 -3.83 -2.18
CA PHE A 14 -7.75 -3.83 -3.41
C PHE A 14 -8.36 -2.47 -3.77
N ASN A 15 -8.56 -1.59 -2.79
CA ASN A 15 -9.34 -0.36 -2.97
C ASN A 15 -8.63 0.73 -3.79
N PHE A 16 -7.30 0.69 -3.88
CA PHE A 16 -6.49 1.57 -4.73
C PHE A 16 -5.36 0.77 -5.41
N PRO A 17 -5.70 -0.07 -6.41
CA PRO A 17 -4.77 -1.05 -6.96
C PRO A 17 -3.64 -0.46 -7.82
N ALA A 18 -3.74 0.80 -8.21
CA ALA A 18 -2.66 1.53 -8.87
C ALA A 18 -1.90 2.44 -7.90
N MET A 19 -2.62 3.32 -7.20
CA MET A 19 -2.00 4.39 -6.40
C MET A 19 -1.17 3.85 -5.23
N VAL A 20 -1.71 2.93 -4.46
CA VAL A 20 -1.03 2.41 -3.27
C VAL A 20 0.24 1.62 -3.63
N PRO A 21 0.25 0.70 -4.61
CA PRO A 21 1.49 0.12 -5.09
C PRO A 21 2.54 1.14 -5.52
N MET A 22 2.13 2.20 -6.23
CA MET A 22 3.07 3.23 -6.68
C MET A 22 3.71 4.01 -5.53
N TRP A 23 3.04 4.18 -4.39
CA TRP A 23 3.69 4.75 -3.20
C TRP A 23 4.86 3.91 -2.69
N MET A 24 4.81 2.59 -2.92
CA MET A 24 5.78 1.64 -2.41
C MET A 24 6.95 1.45 -3.38
N PHE A 25 6.66 1.03 -4.63
CA PHE A 25 7.69 0.56 -5.54
C PHE A 25 8.46 1.70 -6.23
N VAL A 26 7.82 2.83 -6.55
CA VAL A 26 8.48 3.91 -7.30
C VAL A 26 9.69 4.44 -6.54
N MET A 27 9.52 4.76 -5.26
CA MET A 27 10.63 5.24 -4.43
C MET A 27 11.67 4.15 -4.16
N SER A 28 11.23 2.90 -4.01
CA SER A 28 12.13 1.77 -3.80
C SER A 28 13.05 1.55 -4.99
N ILE A 29 12.50 1.52 -6.20
CA ILE A 29 13.26 1.36 -7.45
C ILE A 29 14.18 2.55 -7.69
N ALA A 30 13.69 3.78 -7.49
CA ALA A 30 14.51 4.99 -7.62
C ALA A 30 15.72 5.01 -6.66
N CYS A 31 15.63 4.30 -5.54
CA CYS A 31 16.75 4.10 -4.59
C CYS A 31 17.64 2.90 -4.93
N GLY A 32 17.46 2.25 -6.08
CA GLY A 32 18.30 1.15 -6.55
C GLY A 32 17.96 -0.22 -5.97
N ASN A 33 16.72 -0.41 -5.45
CA ASN A 33 16.28 -1.70 -4.94
C ASN A 33 15.54 -2.51 -6.01
N SER A 34 15.55 -3.84 -5.87
CA SER A 34 14.57 -4.71 -6.51
C SER A 34 13.29 -4.73 -5.70
N PHE A 35 12.15 -4.84 -6.37
CA PHE A 35 10.85 -4.79 -5.73
C PHE A 35 9.95 -5.96 -6.13
N ILE A 36 9.31 -6.56 -5.15
CA ILE A 36 8.27 -7.57 -5.35
C ILE A 36 6.95 -6.99 -4.84
N LEU A 37 5.99 -6.83 -5.73
CA LEU A 37 4.63 -6.42 -5.39
C LEU A 37 3.72 -7.64 -5.26
N LYS A 38 3.14 -7.83 -4.09
CA LYS A 38 2.04 -8.77 -3.87
C LYS A 38 0.72 -7.98 -3.83
N PRO A 39 -0.03 -7.92 -4.93
CA PRO A 39 -1.32 -7.24 -4.94
C PRO A 39 -2.38 -8.01 -4.15
N SER A 40 -3.52 -7.36 -3.89
CA SER A 40 -4.68 -8.09 -3.38
C SER A 40 -5.15 -9.13 -4.40
N GLU A 41 -5.51 -10.30 -3.92
CA GLU A 41 -6.12 -11.37 -4.73
C GLU A 41 -7.48 -10.97 -5.32
N LYS A 42 -8.12 -9.94 -4.75
CA LYS A 42 -9.41 -9.40 -5.24
C LYS A 42 -9.27 -8.54 -6.49
N ASP A 43 -8.11 -7.89 -6.66
CA ASP A 43 -7.86 -7.00 -7.81
C ASP A 43 -6.38 -7.03 -8.22
N PRO A 44 -5.94 -8.11 -8.88
CA PRO A 44 -4.56 -8.26 -9.33
C PRO A 44 -4.26 -7.64 -10.69
N THR A 45 -5.29 -7.26 -11.45
CA THR A 45 -5.16 -6.88 -12.87
C THR A 45 -4.35 -5.60 -13.04
N VAL A 46 -4.68 -4.54 -12.28
CA VAL A 46 -4.00 -3.25 -12.41
C VAL A 46 -2.51 -3.34 -12.03
N PRO A 47 -2.12 -3.95 -10.91
CA PRO A 47 -0.71 -4.20 -10.60
C PRO A 47 0.05 -4.99 -11.67
N TYR A 48 -0.59 -6.00 -12.26
CA TYR A 48 -0.01 -6.74 -13.38
C TYR A 48 0.22 -5.86 -14.61
N MET A 49 -0.74 -5.01 -14.95
CA MET A 49 -0.60 -4.05 -16.06
C MET A 49 0.51 -3.05 -15.80
N LEU A 50 0.68 -2.56 -14.56
CA LEU A 50 1.80 -1.70 -14.19
C LEU A 50 3.15 -2.39 -14.44
N GLY A 51 3.26 -3.68 -14.12
CA GLY A 51 4.45 -4.46 -14.44
C GLY A 51 4.77 -4.51 -15.93
N LYS A 52 3.74 -4.73 -16.76
CA LYS A 52 3.90 -4.69 -18.23
C LYS A 52 4.37 -3.33 -18.73
N LEU A 53 3.73 -2.26 -18.28
CA LEU A 53 4.09 -0.89 -18.67
C LEU A 53 5.52 -0.53 -18.27
N LEU A 54 5.97 -0.95 -17.08
CA LEU A 54 7.34 -0.74 -16.64
C LEU A 54 8.35 -1.50 -17.53
N SER A 55 8.04 -2.74 -17.89
CA SER A 55 8.85 -3.52 -18.82
C SER A 55 8.93 -2.88 -20.21
N GLU A 56 7.77 -2.44 -20.75
CA GLU A 56 7.71 -1.71 -22.03
C GLU A 56 8.47 -0.38 -22.01
N ALA A 57 8.50 0.29 -20.84
CA ALA A 57 9.28 1.51 -20.63
C ALA A 57 10.80 1.25 -20.50
N GLY A 58 11.25 0.00 -20.54
CA GLY A 58 12.66 -0.37 -20.49
C GLY A 58 13.20 -0.62 -19.09
N LEU A 59 12.37 -0.83 -18.10
CA LEU A 59 12.85 -1.24 -16.77
C LEU A 59 13.52 -2.62 -16.89
N PRO A 60 14.76 -2.81 -16.41
CA PRO A 60 15.45 -4.09 -16.51
C PRO A 60 14.69 -5.23 -15.83
N ASP A 61 14.76 -6.42 -16.38
CA ASP A 61 14.16 -7.62 -15.82
C ASP A 61 14.62 -7.88 -14.38
N GLY A 62 13.68 -8.29 -13.53
CA GLY A 62 13.95 -8.58 -12.12
C GLY A 62 13.94 -7.35 -11.19
N VAL A 63 13.94 -6.12 -11.72
CA VAL A 63 13.85 -4.92 -10.88
C VAL A 63 12.45 -4.76 -10.29
N PHE A 64 11.40 -5.01 -11.06
CA PHE A 64 10.01 -5.01 -10.58
C PHE A 64 9.35 -6.34 -10.91
N ASN A 65 8.74 -6.98 -9.91
CA ASN A 65 8.13 -8.29 -10.02
C ASN A 65 6.75 -8.26 -9.39
N VAL A 66 5.76 -8.92 -10.00
CA VAL A 66 4.41 -9.09 -9.44
C VAL A 66 4.22 -10.55 -9.05
N LEU A 67 3.94 -10.79 -7.77
CA LEU A 67 3.68 -12.11 -7.22
C LEU A 67 2.22 -12.19 -6.77
N ASN A 68 1.41 -12.93 -7.47
CA ASN A 68 0.04 -13.21 -7.07
C ASN A 68 0.00 -14.28 -5.98
N GLY A 69 -0.98 -14.22 -5.12
CA GLY A 69 -1.21 -15.17 -4.04
C GLY A 69 -1.97 -14.55 -2.88
N ASP A 70 -2.24 -15.36 -1.89
CA ASP A 70 -2.95 -14.98 -0.67
C ASP A 70 -2.01 -14.95 0.55
N LYS A 71 -2.50 -15.37 1.70
CA LYS A 71 -1.77 -15.40 2.97
C LYS A 71 -0.46 -16.19 2.89
N GLU A 72 -0.41 -17.31 2.18
CA GLU A 72 0.80 -18.14 2.09
C GLU A 72 1.94 -17.39 1.39
N ALA A 73 1.62 -16.67 0.31
CA ALA A 73 2.58 -15.82 -0.38
C ALA A 73 3.07 -14.67 0.51
N VAL A 74 2.17 -14.05 1.30
CA VAL A 74 2.54 -13.02 2.27
C VAL A 74 3.49 -13.58 3.32
N ASP A 75 3.16 -14.70 3.94
CA ASP A 75 3.96 -15.33 5.00
C ASP A 75 5.37 -15.69 4.50
N LEU A 76 5.47 -16.21 3.28
CA LEU A 76 6.75 -16.47 2.64
C LEU A 76 7.59 -15.19 2.47
N LEU A 77 7.00 -14.13 1.95
CA LEU A 77 7.70 -12.87 1.68
C LEU A 77 8.19 -12.19 2.97
N ILE A 78 7.33 -12.11 3.99
CA ILE A 78 7.66 -11.40 5.24
C ILE A 78 8.66 -12.16 6.12
N THR A 79 8.87 -13.45 5.86
CA THR A 79 9.84 -14.27 6.59
C THR A 79 11.12 -14.57 5.78
N HIS A 80 11.10 -14.36 4.46
CA HIS A 80 12.19 -14.75 3.57
C HIS A 80 13.50 -14.01 3.90
N PRO A 81 14.64 -14.70 4.05
CA PRO A 81 15.89 -14.08 4.53
C PRO A 81 16.47 -13.02 3.59
N GLN A 82 16.22 -13.10 2.28
CA GLN A 82 16.70 -12.11 1.30
C GLN A 82 15.85 -10.83 1.23
N VAL A 83 14.64 -10.82 1.80
CA VAL A 83 13.82 -9.61 1.85
C VAL A 83 14.33 -8.70 2.96
N ALA A 84 14.70 -7.48 2.59
CA ALA A 84 15.26 -6.49 3.50
C ALA A 84 14.20 -5.52 4.06
N SER A 85 13.12 -5.27 3.30
CA SER A 85 12.09 -4.30 3.67
C SER A 85 10.71 -4.75 3.23
N VAL A 86 9.71 -4.45 4.06
CA VAL A 86 8.29 -4.74 3.79
C VAL A 86 7.48 -3.47 3.95
N SER A 87 6.66 -3.17 2.95
CA SER A 87 5.63 -2.11 2.98
C SER A 87 4.25 -2.75 2.86
N PHE A 88 3.33 -2.34 3.72
CA PHE A 88 1.97 -2.85 3.75
C PHE A 88 0.96 -1.73 3.92
N VAL A 89 -0.16 -1.84 3.23
CA VAL A 89 -1.38 -1.06 3.48
C VAL A 89 -2.57 -2.01 3.48
N GLY A 90 -3.40 -1.95 4.52
CA GLY A 90 -4.61 -2.77 4.61
C GLY A 90 -5.29 -2.64 5.97
N SER A 91 -6.01 -3.70 6.40
CA SER A 91 -6.70 -3.69 7.68
C SER A 91 -5.74 -3.72 8.88
N THR A 92 -6.14 -3.12 10.00
CA THR A 92 -5.31 -3.02 11.20
C THR A 92 -4.81 -4.37 11.73
N PRO A 93 -5.64 -5.43 11.85
CA PRO A 93 -5.14 -6.72 12.33
C PRO A 93 -4.05 -7.33 11.45
N VAL A 94 -4.19 -7.16 10.12
CA VAL A 94 -3.17 -7.64 9.17
C VAL A 94 -1.91 -6.77 9.23
N ALA A 95 -2.08 -5.45 9.39
CA ALA A 95 -0.95 -4.53 9.57
C ALA A 95 -0.11 -4.90 10.79
N GLU A 96 -0.74 -5.19 11.92
CA GLU A 96 -0.09 -5.64 13.15
C GLU A 96 0.65 -6.96 12.94
N TYR A 97 -0.02 -7.94 12.33
CA TYR A 97 0.59 -9.23 12.02
C TYR A 97 1.86 -9.08 11.17
N ILE A 98 1.78 -8.32 10.09
CA ILE A 98 2.92 -8.07 9.18
C ILE A 98 4.03 -7.33 9.89
N TYR A 99 3.70 -6.30 10.68
CA TYR A 99 4.68 -5.55 11.45
C TYR A 99 5.45 -6.43 12.42
N HIS A 100 4.75 -7.17 13.25
CA HIS A 100 5.38 -8.03 14.26
C HIS A 100 6.19 -9.15 13.63
N THR A 101 5.63 -9.82 12.61
CA THR A 101 6.32 -10.94 11.96
C THR A 101 7.57 -10.48 11.22
N SER A 102 7.48 -9.41 10.43
CA SER A 102 8.62 -8.90 9.68
C SER A 102 9.71 -8.34 10.60
N SER A 103 9.33 -7.62 11.65
CA SER A 103 10.28 -7.09 12.65
C SER A 103 11.04 -8.21 13.36
N LYS A 104 10.35 -9.31 13.72
CA LYS A 104 10.98 -10.50 14.29
C LYS A 104 12.02 -11.14 13.37
N HIS A 105 11.89 -10.94 12.05
CA HIS A 105 12.84 -11.42 11.05
C HIS A 105 13.82 -10.32 10.59
N ASN A 106 14.03 -9.28 11.44
CA ASN A 106 14.99 -8.19 11.22
C ASN A 106 14.78 -7.38 9.93
N LYS A 107 13.54 -7.25 9.46
CA LYS A 107 13.22 -6.45 8.28
C LYS A 107 12.85 -5.01 8.65
N ARG A 108 13.13 -4.06 7.77
CA ARG A 108 12.52 -2.72 7.86
C ARG A 108 11.05 -2.84 7.47
N VAL A 109 10.16 -2.27 8.30
CA VAL A 109 8.72 -2.41 8.09
C VAL A 109 8.04 -1.05 8.12
N GLN A 110 7.21 -0.80 7.12
CA GLN A 110 6.19 0.23 7.15
C GLN A 110 4.83 -0.45 6.95
N SER A 111 4.05 -0.54 8.01
CA SER A 111 2.75 -1.22 7.98
C SER A 111 1.67 -0.23 8.38
N LEU A 112 0.78 0.09 7.44
CA LEU A 112 -0.27 1.08 7.59
C LEU A 112 -1.63 0.36 7.67
N GLY A 113 -2.33 0.60 8.77
CA GLY A 113 -3.65 0.04 9.05
C GLY A 113 -4.78 1.03 8.84
N GLY A 114 -5.83 0.92 9.66
CA GLY A 114 -6.96 1.82 9.67
C GLY A 114 -6.60 3.23 10.10
N ALA A 115 -7.34 4.20 9.57
CA ALA A 115 -7.16 5.62 9.84
C ALA A 115 -8.29 6.16 10.74
N LYS A 116 -8.06 7.35 11.30
CA LYS A 116 -9.03 8.15 12.07
C LYS A 116 -8.98 9.60 11.59
N ASN A 117 -9.31 9.81 10.31
CA ASN A 117 -9.30 11.15 9.72
C ASN A 117 -10.51 11.94 10.21
N HIS A 118 -10.27 13.13 10.72
CA HIS A 118 -11.30 14.00 11.27
C HIS A 118 -11.61 15.14 10.31
N MET A 119 -12.91 15.43 10.15
CA MET A 119 -13.41 16.67 9.58
C MET A 119 -13.99 17.50 10.71
N VAL A 120 -13.46 18.70 10.92
CA VAL A 120 -13.98 19.65 11.91
C VAL A 120 -14.84 20.67 11.18
N VAL A 121 -16.13 20.76 11.58
CA VAL A 121 -17.07 21.73 11.03
C VAL A 121 -17.10 22.95 11.95
N MET A 122 -16.62 24.07 11.46
CA MET A 122 -16.61 25.31 12.22
C MET A 122 -18.03 25.95 12.23
N PRO A 123 -18.38 26.76 13.27
CA PRO A 123 -19.72 27.36 13.39
C PRO A 123 -20.13 28.27 12.23
N ASP A 124 -19.18 28.82 11.50
CA ASP A 124 -19.37 29.72 10.35
C ASP A 124 -19.24 28.99 9.00
N ALA A 125 -19.19 27.66 8.99
CA ALA A 125 -19.09 26.87 7.77
C ALA A 125 -20.37 26.92 6.94
N ASP A 126 -20.24 26.88 5.62
CA ASP A 126 -21.34 26.68 4.70
C ASP A 126 -21.85 25.23 4.80
N LEU A 127 -23.04 25.05 5.33
CA LEU A 127 -23.59 23.73 5.62
C LEU A 127 -23.87 22.88 4.36
N ASP A 128 -24.20 23.50 3.22
CA ASP A 128 -24.41 22.76 1.98
C ASP A 128 -23.09 22.19 1.47
N GLN A 129 -22.01 22.95 1.53
CA GLN A 129 -20.66 22.45 1.21
C GLN A 129 -20.20 21.38 2.20
N VAL A 130 -20.53 21.52 3.48
CA VAL A 130 -20.19 20.51 4.50
C VAL A 130 -20.89 19.19 4.20
N VAL A 131 -22.19 19.24 3.87
CA VAL A 131 -22.96 18.01 3.53
C VAL A 131 -22.39 17.33 2.29
N ASP A 132 -22.13 18.09 1.23
CA ASP A 132 -21.52 17.55 0.00
C ASP A 132 -20.15 16.93 0.29
N GLY A 133 -19.33 17.62 1.08
CA GLY A 133 -18.01 17.13 1.50
C GLY A 133 -18.08 15.84 2.32
N LEU A 134 -19.03 15.77 3.28
CA LEU A 134 -19.25 14.60 4.14
C LEU A 134 -19.72 13.39 3.33
N ILE A 135 -20.71 13.60 2.45
CA ILE A 135 -21.24 12.53 1.60
C ILE A 135 -20.16 12.03 0.64
N GLY A 136 -19.46 12.95 -0.05
CA GLY A 136 -18.39 12.59 -0.96
C GLY A 136 -17.23 11.86 -0.29
N ALA A 137 -16.81 12.29 0.90
CA ALA A 137 -15.72 11.68 1.63
C ALA A 137 -16.14 10.37 2.33
N GLY A 138 -17.31 10.33 2.96
CA GLY A 138 -17.76 9.19 3.76
C GLY A 138 -18.23 8.01 2.92
N TYR A 139 -18.90 8.29 1.79
CA TYR A 139 -19.54 7.25 0.96
C TYR A 139 -18.87 7.08 -0.42
N GLY A 140 -18.02 8.01 -0.83
CA GLY A 140 -17.27 7.89 -2.06
C GLY A 140 -16.46 6.60 -2.13
N SER A 141 -16.42 5.95 -3.31
CA SER A 141 -15.78 4.63 -3.49
C SER A 141 -16.27 3.57 -2.48
N ALA A 142 -17.59 3.52 -2.28
CA ALA A 142 -18.26 2.60 -1.34
C ALA A 142 -17.73 2.67 0.11
N GLY A 143 -17.21 3.83 0.53
CA GLY A 143 -16.60 4.00 1.86
C GLY A 143 -15.20 3.41 2.02
N GLU A 144 -14.60 2.93 0.94
CA GLU A 144 -13.28 2.27 0.94
C GLU A 144 -12.11 3.25 0.70
N ARG A 145 -12.23 4.48 1.18
CA ARG A 145 -11.21 5.52 1.03
C ARG A 145 -10.51 5.78 2.36
N CYS A 146 -9.39 5.10 2.54
CA CYS A 146 -8.62 5.08 3.80
C CYS A 146 -8.23 6.47 4.35
N MET A 147 -8.00 7.46 3.47
CA MET A 147 -7.56 8.82 3.86
C MET A 147 -8.68 9.87 3.75
N ALA A 148 -9.94 9.47 3.51
CA ALA A 148 -11.02 10.43 3.36
C ALA A 148 -11.54 10.90 4.73
N LEU A 149 -12.55 10.26 5.28
CA LEU A 149 -13.23 10.68 6.49
C LEU A 149 -13.56 9.48 7.36
N SER A 150 -13.27 9.57 8.66
CA SER A 150 -13.69 8.60 9.66
C SER A 150 -14.59 9.23 10.73
N VAL A 151 -14.37 10.49 11.05
CA VAL A 151 -15.05 11.21 12.13
C VAL A 151 -15.40 12.62 11.67
N ALA A 152 -16.63 13.05 11.88
CA ALA A 152 -17.07 14.45 11.75
C ALA A 152 -17.35 15.04 13.14
N VAL A 153 -16.89 16.26 13.39
CA VAL A 153 -17.01 16.99 14.67
C VAL A 153 -17.54 18.37 14.39
#